data_64d0bffa54d9b8b11142b48b009d0994
#
_entry.id   64d0bffa54d9b8b11142b48b009d0994
#
_cell.length_a   1.000
_cell.length_b   1.000
_cell.length_c   1.000
_cell.angle_alpha   90.00
_cell.angle_beta   90.00
_cell.angle_gamma   90.00
#
_symmetry.space_group_name_H-M   'P 1'
#
loop_
_entity.id
_entity.type
_entity.pdbx_description
1 polymer ?
#
loop_
_entity_poly.entity_id
_entity_poly.type
_entity_poly.pdbx_seq_one_letter_code
_entity_poly.pdbx_strand_id
1 'polypeptide(L)'
;MAKIPIIYNGAYDINVPIGHRFNGTKFSKLANQLQKSDFYQRLDFHQSSPVRYQDVLRTHDVDYVQRVVDRALSREEVRQINLPINSQLIKRSFLALNGTHTTALKALDEGVACHAAGGTHHAHYSNGLGFCVFNDLAFTALNLIEHGSAKNVLILDLDVHQGDGTIDICHDKNGIYTCSLHCEQNFPFQKRQGTRDVSLDSHLEDTAYLNKLHITLKEISKEFMPDIVLYDAGVDVFFGDKLGNLDLTLEGIFKRDCNVLEHFKSRKVPVATVIGGGYSPCDSDIAKRHLSIFRAANDVF
;
A
#
# COMPACT_ATOMS: atom_id res chain seq x y z
N MET A 1 22.72 10.59 -11.59
CA MET A 1 21.27 10.36 -11.47
C MET A 1 20.86 10.58 -10.01
N ALA A 2 19.69 11.14 -9.75
CA ALA A 2 19.18 11.28 -8.38
C ALA A 2 18.98 9.91 -7.73
N LYS A 3 19.13 9.82 -6.41
CA LYS A 3 18.87 8.60 -5.66
C LYS A 3 17.38 8.48 -5.37
N ILE A 4 16.87 7.25 -5.25
CA ILE A 4 15.48 6.97 -4.92
C ILE A 4 15.37 6.74 -3.42
N PRO A 5 14.63 7.57 -2.67
CA PRO A 5 14.38 7.34 -1.26
C PRO A 5 13.61 6.05 -1.00
N ILE A 6 14.16 5.21 -0.13
CA ILE A 6 13.55 3.95 0.32
C ILE A 6 13.32 4.03 1.82
N ILE A 7 12.07 3.97 2.23
CA ILE A 7 11.73 3.97 3.65
C ILE A 7 11.60 2.53 4.14
N TYR A 8 12.43 2.16 5.10
CA TYR A 8 12.45 0.83 5.68
C TYR A 8 12.75 0.89 7.18
N ASN A 9 12.21 -0.05 7.94
CA ASN A 9 12.57 -0.24 9.35
C ASN A 9 12.67 -1.74 9.66
N GLY A 10 13.73 -2.16 10.35
CA GLY A 10 13.94 -3.56 10.73
C GLY A 10 12.85 -4.13 11.67
N ALA A 11 12.03 -3.28 12.27
CA ALA A 11 10.90 -3.69 13.11
C ALA A 11 9.58 -3.92 12.32
N TYR A 12 9.62 -3.95 10.99
CA TYR A 12 8.44 -4.28 10.18
C TYR A 12 8.09 -5.77 10.18
N ASP A 13 9.06 -6.64 10.39
CA ASP A 13 8.80 -8.08 10.52
C ASP A 13 7.97 -8.37 11.77
N ILE A 14 7.05 -9.33 11.64
CA ILE A 14 6.24 -9.82 12.75
C ILE A 14 6.28 -11.34 12.83
N ASN A 15 6.23 -11.85 14.04
CA ASN A 15 6.13 -13.27 14.28
C ASN A 15 4.66 -13.71 14.13
N VAL A 16 4.41 -14.61 13.20
CA VAL A 16 3.10 -15.25 12.99
C VAL A 16 3.23 -16.77 13.20
N PRO A 17 2.14 -17.47 13.55
CA PRO A 17 2.16 -18.93 13.67
C PRO A 17 2.62 -19.63 12.38
N ILE A 18 3.21 -20.82 12.52
CA ILE A 18 3.59 -21.66 11.38
C ILE A 18 2.33 -21.95 10.53
N GLY A 19 2.44 -21.78 9.23
CA GLY A 19 1.32 -21.97 8.28
C GLY A 19 0.34 -20.79 8.19
N HIS A 20 0.63 -19.68 8.87
CA HIS A 20 -0.16 -18.46 8.74
C HIS A 20 -0.14 -17.94 7.30
N ARG A 21 -1.25 -17.35 6.83
CA ARG A 21 -1.35 -16.82 5.46
C ARG A 21 -0.51 -15.57 5.24
N PHE A 22 -0.35 -14.74 6.28
CA PHE A 22 0.47 -13.54 6.21
C PHE A 22 1.96 -13.87 6.25
N ASN A 23 2.72 -13.31 5.33
CA ASN A 23 4.17 -13.47 5.21
C ASN A 23 4.90 -12.49 6.16
N GLY A 24 5.12 -12.91 7.41
CA GLY A 24 5.59 -12.02 8.49
C GLY A 24 7.01 -11.50 8.33
N THR A 25 7.89 -12.20 7.59
CA THR A 25 9.29 -11.79 7.37
C THR A 25 9.57 -11.27 5.95
N LYS A 26 8.50 -10.98 5.16
CA LYS A 26 8.66 -10.49 3.80
C LYS A 26 9.45 -9.17 3.72
N PHE A 27 9.36 -8.32 4.75
CA PHE A 27 9.95 -6.99 4.79
C PHE A 27 11.48 -7.03 4.88
N SER A 28 12.05 -7.81 5.81
CA SER A 28 13.51 -8.01 5.90
C SER A 28 14.05 -8.76 4.68
N LYS A 29 13.29 -9.73 4.14
CA LYS A 29 13.66 -10.41 2.89
C LYS A 29 13.73 -9.46 1.71
N LEU A 30 12.75 -8.54 1.60
CA LEU A 30 12.73 -7.50 0.57
C LEU A 30 13.92 -6.54 0.74
N ALA A 31 14.18 -6.04 1.94
CA ALA A 31 15.33 -5.17 2.20
C ALA A 31 16.65 -5.84 1.83
N ASN A 32 16.81 -7.13 2.15
CA ASN A 32 18.00 -7.90 1.75
C ASN A 32 18.12 -8.07 0.23
N GLN A 33 17.02 -8.21 -0.49
CA GLN A 33 17.04 -8.29 -1.96
C GLN A 33 17.36 -6.93 -2.59
N LEU A 34 16.81 -5.84 -2.06
CA LEU A 34 17.14 -4.49 -2.50
C LEU A 34 18.64 -4.20 -2.34
N GLN A 35 19.25 -4.61 -1.20
CA GLN A 35 20.69 -4.45 -0.97
C GLN A 35 21.57 -5.26 -1.92
N LYS A 36 21.04 -6.34 -2.51
CA LYS A 36 21.72 -7.20 -3.48
C LYS A 36 21.39 -6.90 -4.93
N SER A 37 20.51 -5.93 -5.18
CA SER A 37 20.08 -5.58 -6.53
C SER A 37 21.20 -4.88 -7.31
N ASP A 38 21.18 -5.01 -8.63
CA ASP A 38 22.06 -4.32 -9.56
C ASP A 38 21.92 -2.79 -9.55
N PHE A 39 20.78 -2.30 -9.06
CA PHE A 39 20.47 -0.87 -8.91
C PHE A 39 20.61 -0.34 -7.45
N TYR A 40 21.20 -1.12 -6.53
CA TYR A 40 21.36 -0.73 -5.11
C TYR A 40 22.01 0.64 -4.92
N GLN A 41 23.00 0.99 -5.76
CA GLN A 41 23.71 2.27 -5.69
C GLN A 41 22.80 3.50 -5.93
N ARG A 42 21.64 3.26 -6.52
CA ARG A 42 20.61 4.28 -6.74
C ARG A 42 19.62 4.43 -5.59
N LEU A 43 19.67 3.55 -4.61
CA LEU A 43 18.74 3.55 -3.47
C LEU A 43 19.34 4.36 -2.31
N ASP A 44 18.48 5.15 -1.65
CA ASP A 44 18.81 5.91 -0.46
C ASP A 44 17.88 5.50 0.70
N PHE A 45 18.42 4.70 1.62
CA PHE A 45 17.65 4.12 2.70
C PHE A 45 17.47 5.07 3.88
N HIS A 46 16.22 5.28 4.27
CA HIS A 46 15.79 6.05 5.44
C HIS A 46 14.99 5.18 6.39
N GLN A 47 15.14 5.42 7.69
CA GLN A 47 14.35 4.74 8.71
C GLN A 47 13.11 5.55 9.08
N SER A 48 11.96 4.89 9.25
CA SER A 48 10.79 5.49 9.86
C SER A 48 10.89 5.48 11.39
N SER A 49 10.33 6.48 12.04
CA SER A 49 10.02 6.50 13.48
C SER A 49 8.52 6.26 13.69
N PRO A 50 8.06 5.82 14.87
CA PRO A 50 6.63 5.68 15.12
C PRO A 50 5.94 7.05 15.12
N VAL A 51 4.71 7.11 14.59
CA VAL A 51 3.82 8.28 14.76
C VAL A 51 3.41 8.43 16.22
N ARG A 52 3.01 9.63 16.61
CA ARG A 52 2.41 9.85 17.94
C ARG A 52 1.00 9.29 17.98
N TYR A 53 0.58 8.80 19.14
CA TYR A 53 -0.79 8.31 19.36
C TYR A 53 -1.86 9.28 18.84
N GLN A 54 -1.73 10.56 19.18
CA GLN A 54 -2.69 11.60 18.82
C GLN A 54 -2.82 11.82 17.30
N ASP A 55 -1.77 11.57 16.52
CA ASP A 55 -1.81 11.71 15.08
C ASP A 55 -2.67 10.59 14.43
N VAL A 56 -2.71 9.39 15.04
CA VAL A 56 -3.54 8.27 14.59
C VAL A 56 -5.03 8.57 14.73
N LEU A 57 -5.43 9.35 15.74
CA LEU A 57 -6.82 9.71 16.02
C LEU A 57 -7.48 10.56 14.93
N ARG A 58 -6.70 11.10 14.00
CA ARG A 58 -7.23 11.81 12.82
C ARG A 58 -7.83 10.85 11.79
N THR A 59 -7.38 9.61 11.83
CA THR A 59 -7.73 8.60 10.83
C THR A 59 -8.62 7.51 11.43
N HIS A 60 -8.47 7.27 12.73
CA HIS A 60 -9.17 6.18 13.42
C HIS A 60 -9.86 6.66 14.67
N ASP A 61 -10.94 5.94 15.01
CA ASP A 61 -11.73 6.14 16.23
C ASP A 61 -10.87 5.99 17.48
N VAL A 62 -11.06 6.90 18.44
CA VAL A 62 -10.26 6.96 19.68
C VAL A 62 -10.39 5.68 20.51
N ASP A 63 -11.60 5.12 20.63
CA ASP A 63 -11.84 3.92 21.42
C ASP A 63 -11.21 2.69 20.76
N TYR A 64 -11.25 2.63 19.42
CA TYR A 64 -10.55 1.58 18.66
C TYR A 64 -9.04 1.65 18.86
N VAL A 65 -8.43 2.83 18.65
CA VAL A 65 -6.97 3.03 18.83
C VAL A 65 -6.54 2.67 20.24
N GLN A 66 -7.32 3.09 21.25
CA GLN A 66 -7.03 2.77 22.65
C GLN A 66 -7.08 1.25 22.90
N ARG A 67 -8.12 0.55 22.43
CA ARG A 67 -8.21 -0.91 22.55
C ARG A 67 -7.06 -1.64 21.86
N VAL A 68 -6.58 -1.15 20.72
CA VAL A 68 -5.39 -1.71 20.06
C VAL A 68 -4.15 -1.55 20.94
N VAL A 69 -3.91 -0.34 21.45
CA VAL A 69 -2.72 -0.02 22.27
C VAL A 69 -2.73 -0.83 23.57
N ASP A 70 -3.88 -0.94 24.22
CA ASP A 70 -4.07 -1.68 25.47
C ASP A 70 -4.14 -3.20 25.25
N ARG A 71 -4.16 -3.66 24.00
CA ARG A 71 -4.36 -5.08 23.62
C ARG A 71 -5.69 -5.62 24.15
N ALA A 72 -6.70 -4.77 24.19
CA ALA A 72 -8.03 -5.04 24.72
C ALA A 72 -9.09 -5.28 23.61
N LEU A 73 -8.64 -5.62 22.39
CA LEU A 73 -9.54 -6.03 21.33
C LEU A 73 -10.27 -7.32 21.68
N SER A 74 -11.53 -7.41 21.29
CA SER A 74 -12.32 -8.62 21.45
C SER A 74 -11.75 -9.78 20.59
N ARG A 75 -12.13 -11.01 20.93
CA ARG A 75 -11.75 -12.19 20.14
C ARG A 75 -12.22 -12.12 18.68
N GLU A 76 -13.32 -11.41 18.44
CA GLU A 76 -13.86 -11.23 17.09
C GLU A 76 -13.04 -10.23 16.31
N GLU A 77 -12.70 -9.06 16.88
CA GLU A 77 -11.82 -8.07 16.25
C GLU A 77 -10.45 -8.66 15.94
N VAL A 78 -9.87 -9.43 16.86
CA VAL A 78 -8.58 -10.14 16.62
C VAL A 78 -8.71 -11.13 15.45
N ARG A 79 -9.83 -11.84 15.32
CA ARG A 79 -10.09 -12.73 14.17
C ARG A 79 -10.24 -11.98 12.86
N GLN A 80 -10.91 -10.82 12.87
CA GLN A 80 -11.08 -9.99 11.67
C GLN A 80 -9.74 -9.44 11.18
N ILE A 81 -8.90 -8.94 12.08
CA ILE A 81 -7.52 -8.53 11.75
C ILE A 81 -6.68 -9.74 11.34
N ASN A 82 -6.92 -10.89 11.95
CA ASN A 82 -6.20 -12.13 11.70
C ASN A 82 -4.66 -12.00 11.84
N LEU A 83 -4.20 -11.25 12.83
CA LEU A 83 -2.80 -11.13 13.24
C LEU A 83 -2.70 -11.21 14.78
N PRO A 84 -1.58 -11.68 15.35
CA PRO A 84 -1.40 -11.73 16.78
C PRO A 84 -1.23 -10.31 17.35
N ILE A 85 -2.22 -9.82 18.10
CA ILE A 85 -2.20 -8.49 18.72
C ILE A 85 -1.24 -8.48 19.92
N ASN A 86 -0.02 -8.06 19.65
CA ASN A 86 1.07 -7.97 20.63
C ASN A 86 1.84 -6.65 20.46
N SER A 87 2.79 -6.38 21.36
CA SER A 87 3.61 -5.16 21.33
C SER A 87 4.43 -4.99 20.05
N GLN A 88 4.86 -6.10 19.43
CA GLN A 88 5.60 -6.07 18.16
C GLN A 88 4.70 -5.58 17.01
N LEU A 89 3.49 -6.12 16.86
CA LEU A 89 2.53 -5.70 15.85
C LEU A 89 2.12 -4.25 16.05
N ILE A 90 1.82 -3.84 17.29
CA ILE A 90 1.44 -2.46 17.60
C ILE A 90 2.57 -1.50 17.21
N LYS A 91 3.80 -1.76 17.65
CA LYS A 91 4.98 -0.95 17.27
C LYS A 91 5.14 -0.87 15.76
N ARG A 92 5.04 -2.01 15.06
CA ARG A 92 5.09 -2.07 13.59
C ARG A 92 4.02 -1.19 12.95
N SER A 93 2.79 -1.22 13.46
CA SER A 93 1.67 -0.46 12.89
C SER A 93 1.92 1.05 12.97
N PHE A 94 2.41 1.55 14.11
CA PHE A 94 2.79 2.96 14.26
C PHE A 94 3.98 3.36 13.38
N LEU A 95 4.95 2.45 13.20
CA LEU A 95 6.09 2.67 12.31
C LEU A 95 5.68 2.70 10.84
N ALA A 96 4.74 1.83 10.43
CA ALA A 96 4.26 1.75 9.05
C ALA A 96 3.46 3.00 8.64
N LEU A 97 2.62 3.53 9.53
CA LEU A 97 1.91 4.80 9.30
C LEU A 97 2.89 5.92 8.94
N ASN A 98 3.92 6.12 9.78
CA ASN A 98 4.92 7.15 9.50
C ASN A 98 5.82 6.80 8.32
N GLY A 99 6.03 5.52 8.05
CA GLY A 99 6.79 5.06 6.89
C GLY A 99 6.15 5.54 5.59
N THR A 100 4.85 5.32 5.42
CA THR A 100 4.10 5.79 4.25
C THR A 100 4.04 7.31 4.19
N HIS A 101 3.81 7.98 5.32
CA HIS A 101 3.81 9.45 5.37
C HIS A 101 5.18 10.05 5.01
N THR A 102 6.27 9.51 5.56
CA THR A 102 7.63 9.94 5.21
C THR A 102 7.93 9.69 3.74
N THR A 103 7.45 8.56 3.18
CA THR A 103 7.57 8.26 1.76
C THR A 103 6.88 9.32 0.91
N ALA A 104 5.67 9.74 1.31
CA ALA A 104 4.94 10.78 0.61
C ALA A 104 5.69 12.14 0.63
N LEU A 105 6.21 12.55 1.77
CA LEU A 105 6.99 13.78 1.88
C LEU A 105 8.26 13.73 1.01
N LYS A 106 8.97 12.59 1.02
CA LYS A 106 10.14 12.38 0.15
C LYS A 106 9.77 12.39 -1.34
N ALA A 107 8.63 11.81 -1.70
CA ALA A 107 8.15 11.83 -3.08
C ALA A 107 7.83 13.25 -3.56
N LEU A 108 7.26 14.11 -2.71
CA LEU A 108 7.03 15.52 -3.02
C LEU A 108 8.33 16.26 -3.35
N ASP A 109 9.43 15.92 -2.67
CA ASP A 109 10.74 16.55 -2.88
C ASP A 109 11.47 15.97 -4.11
N GLU A 110 11.43 14.64 -4.31
CA GLU A 110 12.29 13.92 -5.25
C GLU A 110 11.55 13.38 -6.51
N GLY A 111 10.22 13.51 -6.54
CA GLY A 111 9.36 13.01 -7.62
C GLY A 111 8.92 11.55 -7.43
N VAL A 112 9.73 10.71 -6.79
CA VAL A 112 9.37 9.34 -6.41
C VAL A 112 10.03 8.96 -5.09
N ALA A 113 9.34 8.16 -4.29
CA ALA A 113 9.89 7.47 -3.13
C ALA A 113 9.13 6.17 -2.87
N CYS A 114 9.79 5.17 -2.27
CA CYS A 114 9.21 3.85 -2.08
C CYS A 114 9.26 3.43 -0.60
N HIS A 115 8.15 2.95 -0.07
CA HIS A 115 8.06 2.35 1.24
C HIS A 115 8.19 0.82 1.12
N ALA A 116 9.16 0.22 1.83
CA ALA A 116 9.34 -1.22 1.86
C ALA A 116 8.35 -1.94 2.82
N ALA A 117 7.21 -1.34 3.04
CA ALA A 117 6.04 -1.84 3.77
C ALA A 117 4.80 -1.04 3.33
N GLY A 118 3.75 -0.97 4.16
CA GLY A 118 2.53 -0.21 3.86
C GLY A 118 1.52 -0.98 3.03
N GLY A 119 0.43 -0.29 2.65
CA GLY A 119 -0.71 -0.89 1.96
C GLY A 119 -1.69 -1.56 2.91
N THR A 120 -1.97 -0.94 4.06
CA THR A 120 -2.89 -1.48 5.07
C THR A 120 -4.32 -0.98 4.84
N HIS A 121 -4.81 -1.17 3.63
CA HIS A 121 -5.99 -0.58 3.03
C HIS A 121 -7.33 -1.13 3.56
N HIS A 122 -7.33 -2.27 4.28
CA HIS A 122 -8.54 -2.84 4.87
C HIS A 122 -8.86 -2.33 6.29
N ALA A 123 -7.98 -1.56 6.93
CA ALA A 123 -8.31 -0.98 8.22
C ALA A 123 -9.32 0.17 8.04
N HIS A 124 -10.48 0.03 8.69
CA HIS A 124 -11.58 0.99 8.70
C HIS A 124 -11.39 2.03 9.80
N TYR A 125 -12.28 3.04 9.85
CA TYR A 125 -12.23 4.07 10.88
C TYR A 125 -12.23 3.49 12.30
N SER A 126 -13.11 2.52 12.61
CA SER A 126 -13.32 2.00 13.98
C SER A 126 -12.91 0.52 14.16
N ASN A 127 -12.33 -0.12 13.18
CA ASN A 127 -11.89 -1.52 13.27
C ASN A 127 -10.80 -1.88 12.27
N GLY A 128 -9.95 -2.83 12.64
CA GLY A 128 -9.01 -3.46 11.74
C GLY A 128 -9.61 -4.66 11.03
N LEU A 129 -9.06 -5.01 9.85
CA LEU A 129 -9.57 -6.09 9.01
C LEU A 129 -8.44 -6.60 8.10
N GLY A 130 -8.46 -7.89 7.70
CA GLY A 130 -7.62 -8.38 6.60
C GLY A 130 -6.12 -8.09 6.75
N PHE A 131 -5.53 -8.41 7.90
CA PHE A 131 -4.12 -8.14 8.27
C PHE A 131 -3.77 -6.65 8.47
N CYS A 132 -4.74 -5.76 8.43
CA CYS A 132 -4.58 -4.32 8.60
C CYS A 132 -5.08 -3.88 9.97
N VAL A 133 -4.20 -3.21 10.76
CA VAL A 133 -4.55 -2.65 12.07
C VAL A 133 -4.95 -1.18 11.93
N PHE A 134 -4.10 -0.37 11.30
CA PHE A 134 -4.35 1.03 10.98
C PHE A 134 -4.12 1.26 9.49
N ASN A 135 -4.84 2.20 8.89
CA ASN A 135 -4.79 2.52 7.46
C ASN A 135 -3.72 3.57 7.17
N ASP A 136 -2.61 3.16 6.62
CA ASP A 136 -1.48 4.03 6.33
C ASP A 136 -1.70 4.96 5.13
N LEU A 137 -2.46 4.53 4.13
CA LEU A 137 -2.79 5.34 2.96
C LEU A 137 -3.74 6.49 3.33
N ALA A 138 -4.84 6.17 4.03
CA ALA A 138 -5.78 7.17 4.52
C ALA A 138 -5.12 8.12 5.53
N PHE A 139 -4.29 7.59 6.46
CA PHE A 139 -3.51 8.39 7.39
C PHE A 139 -2.63 9.40 6.65
N THR A 140 -1.91 8.93 5.66
CA THR A 140 -1.01 9.79 4.89
C THR A 140 -1.75 10.87 4.13
N ALA A 141 -2.84 10.50 3.41
CA ALA A 141 -3.64 11.46 2.65
C ALA A 141 -4.22 12.57 3.53
N LEU A 142 -4.84 12.21 4.65
CA LEU A 142 -5.42 13.18 5.59
C LEU A 142 -4.36 14.10 6.18
N ASN A 143 -3.20 13.57 6.59
CA ASN A 143 -2.14 14.39 7.16
C ASN A 143 -1.49 15.34 6.12
N LEU A 144 -1.31 14.91 4.87
CA LEU A 144 -0.79 15.77 3.81
C LEU A 144 -1.69 16.99 3.57
N ILE A 145 -3.00 16.78 3.55
CA ILE A 145 -3.99 17.86 3.37
C ILE A 145 -4.02 18.77 4.58
N GLU A 146 -4.10 18.21 5.78
CA GLU A 146 -4.19 19.00 7.03
C GLU A 146 -2.97 19.91 7.25
N HIS A 147 -1.76 19.39 6.95
CA HIS A 147 -0.53 20.17 7.07
C HIS A 147 -0.24 21.07 5.86
N GLY A 148 -1.11 21.07 4.85
CA GLY A 148 -0.96 21.87 3.65
C GLY A 148 0.18 21.44 2.72
N SER A 149 0.69 20.21 2.87
CA SER A 149 1.71 19.63 1.99
C SER A 149 1.15 19.24 0.62
N ALA A 150 -0.13 18.93 0.55
CA ALA A 150 -0.89 18.70 -0.68
C ALA A 150 -2.33 19.17 -0.49
N LYS A 151 -2.99 19.58 -1.59
CA LYS A 151 -4.43 19.89 -1.60
C LYS A 151 -5.24 18.74 -2.20
N ASN A 152 -4.65 18.05 -3.17
CA ASN A 152 -5.28 16.98 -3.92
C ASN A 152 -4.41 15.72 -3.84
N VAL A 153 -4.92 14.66 -3.23
CA VAL A 153 -4.23 13.38 -3.07
C VAL A 153 -5.00 12.30 -3.81
N LEU A 154 -4.35 11.62 -4.74
CA LEU A 154 -4.87 10.40 -5.36
C LEU A 154 -4.35 9.19 -4.58
N ILE A 155 -5.24 8.35 -4.08
CA ILE A 155 -4.91 7.01 -3.61
C ILE A 155 -5.24 6.05 -4.73
N LEU A 156 -4.20 5.52 -5.39
CA LEU A 156 -4.30 4.55 -6.48
C LEU A 156 -3.98 3.16 -5.92
N ASP A 157 -4.99 2.37 -5.69
CA ASP A 157 -4.91 1.03 -5.12
C ASP A 157 -5.02 -0.01 -6.23
N LEU A 158 -3.91 -0.71 -6.50
CA LEU A 158 -3.82 -1.80 -7.48
C LEU A 158 -3.53 -3.16 -6.81
N ASP A 159 -3.82 -3.29 -5.52
CA ASP A 159 -3.93 -4.58 -4.83
C ASP A 159 -5.09 -5.39 -5.44
N VAL A 160 -5.04 -6.72 -5.36
CA VAL A 160 -6.13 -7.57 -5.89
C VAL A 160 -7.44 -7.40 -5.14
N HIS A 161 -7.35 -6.97 -3.86
CA HIS A 161 -8.49 -6.70 -3.00
C HIS A 161 -8.92 -5.24 -3.10
N GLN A 162 -10.20 -4.95 -2.96
CA GLN A 162 -10.65 -3.57 -2.84
C GLN A 162 -10.18 -2.97 -1.51
N GLY A 163 -9.61 -1.78 -1.53
CA GLY A 163 -9.23 -1.01 -0.34
C GLY A 163 -10.45 -0.43 0.40
N ASP A 164 -11.31 -1.29 0.91
CA ASP A 164 -12.59 -0.94 1.53
C ASP A 164 -12.45 -0.07 2.78
N GLY A 165 -11.39 -0.27 3.57
CA GLY A 165 -11.07 0.57 4.72
C GLY A 165 -10.61 1.97 4.30
N THR A 166 -9.81 2.06 3.24
CA THR A 166 -9.41 3.35 2.68
C THR A 166 -10.61 4.14 2.16
N ILE A 167 -11.53 3.47 1.47
CA ILE A 167 -12.79 4.08 1.00
C ILE A 167 -13.62 4.56 2.18
N ASP A 168 -13.76 3.73 3.23
CA ASP A 168 -14.52 4.05 4.43
C ASP A 168 -14.04 5.34 5.12
N ILE A 169 -12.71 5.48 5.28
CA ILE A 169 -12.11 6.62 5.96
C ILE A 169 -12.10 7.88 5.08
N CYS A 170 -11.87 7.70 3.78
CA CYS A 170 -11.69 8.80 2.84
C CYS A 170 -12.99 9.25 2.17
N HIS A 171 -14.10 8.52 2.40
CA HIS A 171 -15.40 8.89 1.86
C HIS A 171 -15.76 10.33 2.26
N ASP A 172 -16.21 11.11 1.29
CA ASP A 172 -16.57 12.53 1.47
C ASP A 172 -15.45 13.46 1.99
N LYS A 173 -14.18 13.04 1.93
CA LYS A 173 -13.07 13.92 2.27
C LYS A 173 -12.64 14.76 1.07
N ASN A 174 -12.82 16.07 1.18
CA ASN A 174 -12.41 16.99 0.12
C ASN A 174 -10.91 16.86 -0.18
N GLY A 175 -10.57 16.83 -1.46
CA GLY A 175 -9.18 16.74 -1.91
C GLY A 175 -8.62 15.32 -1.94
N ILE A 176 -9.39 14.28 -1.57
CA ILE A 176 -8.96 12.87 -1.68
C ILE A 176 -9.77 12.18 -2.77
N TYR A 177 -9.07 11.59 -3.74
CA TYR A 177 -9.64 10.74 -4.77
C TYR A 177 -9.16 9.31 -4.55
N THR A 178 -10.07 8.39 -4.31
CA THR A 178 -9.78 6.96 -4.19
C THR A 178 -10.05 6.27 -5.51
N CYS A 179 -9.09 5.48 -5.98
CA CYS A 179 -9.25 4.60 -7.14
C CYS A 179 -8.77 3.21 -6.79
N SER A 180 -9.64 2.21 -6.93
CA SER A 180 -9.29 0.81 -6.71
C SER A 180 -9.57 -0.02 -7.96
N LEU A 181 -8.52 -0.68 -8.51
CA LEU A 181 -8.67 -1.73 -9.51
C LEU A 181 -8.53 -3.08 -8.81
N HIS A 182 -9.60 -3.81 -8.63
CA HIS A 182 -9.62 -5.01 -7.81
C HIS A 182 -10.41 -6.14 -8.48
N CYS A 183 -10.10 -7.37 -8.14
CA CYS A 183 -10.89 -8.51 -8.58
C CYS A 183 -12.22 -8.55 -7.85
N GLU A 184 -13.34 -8.54 -8.59
CA GLU A 184 -14.69 -8.51 -8.04
C GLU A 184 -14.97 -9.64 -7.08
N GLN A 185 -14.47 -10.83 -7.37
CA GLN A 185 -14.72 -12.04 -6.58
C GLN A 185 -13.78 -12.22 -5.39
N ASN A 186 -12.76 -11.34 -5.24
CA ASN A 186 -11.89 -11.32 -4.07
C ASN A 186 -12.56 -10.61 -2.88
N PHE A 187 -11.99 -10.82 -1.70
CA PHE A 187 -12.34 -10.06 -0.50
C PHE A 187 -12.15 -8.53 -0.73
N PRO A 188 -12.95 -7.66 -0.09
CA PRO A 188 -14.15 -7.97 0.69
C PRO A 188 -15.31 -8.40 -0.21
N PHE A 189 -16.14 -9.33 0.26
CA PHE A 189 -17.28 -9.82 -0.54
C PHE A 189 -18.38 -8.77 -0.70
N GLN A 190 -18.49 -7.85 0.25
CA GLN A 190 -19.34 -6.67 0.13
C GLN A 190 -18.46 -5.48 -0.21
N LYS A 191 -18.48 -5.07 -1.47
CA LYS A 191 -17.71 -3.93 -1.96
C LYS A 191 -18.28 -2.62 -1.44
N ARG A 192 -17.40 -1.65 -1.25
CA ARG A 192 -17.75 -0.25 -0.95
C ARG A 192 -17.71 0.58 -2.23
N GLN A 193 -18.43 1.69 -2.22
CA GLN A 193 -18.39 2.65 -3.31
C GLN A 193 -17.36 3.75 -2.96
N GLY A 194 -16.23 3.73 -3.68
CA GLY A 194 -15.23 4.77 -3.64
C GLY A 194 -15.47 5.86 -4.69
N THR A 195 -14.47 6.72 -4.91
CA THR A 195 -14.57 7.72 -5.98
C THR A 195 -14.54 7.04 -7.35
N ARG A 196 -13.68 6.04 -7.52
CA ARG A 196 -13.62 5.20 -8.71
C ARG A 196 -13.29 3.76 -8.33
N ASP A 197 -14.18 2.86 -8.65
CA ASP A 197 -14.00 1.43 -8.48
C ASP A 197 -14.02 0.74 -9.85
N VAL A 198 -13.00 -0.04 -10.13
CA VAL A 198 -12.86 -0.80 -11.38
C VAL A 198 -12.80 -2.29 -11.02
N SER A 199 -13.97 -2.92 -11.10
CA SER A 199 -14.09 -4.36 -10.90
C SER A 199 -13.48 -5.11 -12.08
N LEU A 200 -12.65 -6.10 -11.77
CA LEU A 200 -11.99 -6.98 -12.72
C LEU A 200 -12.52 -8.40 -12.56
N ASP A 201 -12.68 -9.10 -13.68
CA ASP A 201 -13.03 -10.50 -13.67
C ASP A 201 -11.86 -11.35 -13.13
N SER A 202 -12.18 -12.48 -12.48
CA SER A 202 -11.17 -13.44 -12.07
C SER A 202 -10.39 -13.96 -13.28
N HIS A 203 -9.12 -14.32 -13.06
CA HIS A 203 -8.22 -14.84 -14.06
C HIS A 203 -7.89 -13.88 -15.21
N LEU A 204 -8.03 -12.56 -14.96
CA LEU A 204 -7.63 -11.55 -15.93
C LEU A 204 -6.10 -11.55 -16.06
N GLU A 205 -5.61 -11.67 -17.30
CA GLU A 205 -4.20 -11.73 -17.66
C GLU A 205 -3.62 -10.34 -17.99
N ASP A 206 -2.28 -10.28 -18.14
CA ASP A 206 -1.48 -9.07 -18.35
C ASP A 206 -2.10 -8.07 -19.33
N THR A 207 -2.39 -8.51 -20.57
CA THR A 207 -2.81 -7.60 -21.63
C THR A 207 -4.14 -6.93 -21.30
N ALA A 208 -5.12 -7.69 -20.81
CA ALA A 208 -6.43 -7.17 -20.46
C ALA A 208 -6.36 -6.25 -19.24
N TYR A 209 -5.57 -6.64 -18.22
CA TYR A 209 -5.32 -5.82 -17.03
C TYR A 209 -4.67 -4.48 -17.39
N LEU A 210 -3.57 -4.50 -18.16
CA LEU A 210 -2.83 -3.29 -18.56
C LEU A 210 -3.69 -2.34 -19.42
N ASN A 211 -4.57 -2.88 -20.27
CA ASN A 211 -5.53 -2.08 -21.02
C ASN A 211 -6.55 -1.38 -20.09
N LYS A 212 -7.09 -2.10 -19.10
CA LYS A 212 -8.01 -1.53 -18.10
C LYS A 212 -7.30 -0.42 -17.31
N LEU A 213 -6.09 -0.68 -16.83
CA LEU A 213 -5.27 0.31 -16.11
C LEU A 213 -5.03 1.56 -16.97
N HIS A 214 -4.62 1.40 -18.23
CA HIS A 214 -4.37 2.51 -19.12
C HIS A 214 -5.61 3.41 -19.32
N ILE A 215 -6.77 2.80 -19.51
CA ILE A 215 -8.04 3.54 -19.62
C ILE A 215 -8.31 4.30 -18.33
N THR A 216 -8.21 3.62 -17.18
CA THR A 216 -8.46 4.20 -15.86
C THR A 216 -7.57 5.40 -15.57
N LEU A 217 -6.24 5.28 -15.83
CA LEU A 217 -5.30 6.39 -15.62
C LEU A 217 -5.63 7.61 -16.50
N LYS A 218 -6.07 7.37 -17.75
CA LYS A 218 -6.51 8.46 -18.64
C LYS A 218 -7.79 9.14 -18.15
N GLU A 219 -8.73 8.38 -17.63
CA GLU A 219 -9.99 8.92 -17.10
C GLU A 219 -9.75 9.72 -15.83
N ILE A 220 -8.97 9.19 -14.87
CA ILE A 220 -8.58 9.94 -13.67
C ILE A 220 -7.96 11.28 -14.04
N SER A 221 -7.04 11.30 -15.00
CA SER A 221 -6.33 12.53 -15.41
C SER A 221 -7.24 13.59 -16.06
N LYS A 222 -8.45 13.23 -16.48
CA LYS A 222 -9.45 14.19 -16.96
C LYS A 222 -10.31 14.76 -15.83
N GLU A 223 -10.49 14.01 -14.78
CA GLU A 223 -11.42 14.32 -13.69
C GLU A 223 -10.71 14.95 -12.49
N PHE A 224 -9.45 14.58 -12.25
CA PHE A 224 -8.74 14.96 -11.05
C PHE A 224 -7.25 15.24 -11.32
N MET A 225 -6.77 16.36 -10.79
CA MET A 225 -5.37 16.78 -10.87
C MET A 225 -4.71 16.62 -9.49
N PRO A 226 -4.06 15.49 -9.20
CA PRO A 226 -3.42 15.29 -7.91
C PRO A 226 -2.10 16.07 -7.78
N ASP A 227 -1.84 16.55 -6.57
CA ASP A 227 -0.53 17.08 -6.18
C ASP A 227 0.45 15.93 -5.86
N ILE A 228 -0.07 14.77 -5.48
CA ILE A 228 0.68 13.54 -5.19
C ILE A 228 -0.19 12.30 -5.37
N VAL A 229 0.45 11.20 -5.75
CA VAL A 229 -0.16 9.86 -5.79
C VAL A 229 0.40 8.99 -4.66
N LEU A 230 -0.48 8.39 -3.89
CA LEU A 230 -0.19 7.27 -2.98
C LEU A 230 -0.55 5.99 -3.72
N TYR A 231 0.47 5.26 -4.17
CA TYR A 231 0.29 4.07 -5.01
C TYR A 231 0.47 2.80 -4.20
N ASP A 232 -0.61 2.03 -4.02
CA ASP A 232 -0.54 0.67 -3.49
C ASP A 232 -0.21 -0.31 -4.61
N ALA A 233 1.02 -0.84 -4.57
CA ALA A 233 1.59 -1.75 -5.57
C ALA A 233 1.49 -3.22 -5.15
N GLY A 234 0.34 -3.63 -4.58
CA GLY A 234 0.09 -5.01 -4.16
C GLY A 234 0.47 -6.02 -5.25
N VAL A 235 1.11 -7.14 -4.87
CA VAL A 235 1.56 -8.17 -5.81
C VAL A 235 0.73 -9.46 -5.74
N ASP A 236 -0.37 -9.43 -5.04
CA ASP A 236 -1.35 -10.52 -4.99
C ASP A 236 -2.22 -10.63 -6.25
N VAL A 237 -2.05 -9.72 -7.19
CA VAL A 237 -2.51 -9.84 -8.58
C VAL A 237 -1.75 -10.90 -9.38
N PHE A 238 -0.67 -11.47 -8.81
CA PHE A 238 0.19 -12.48 -9.44
C PHE A 238 -0.53 -13.81 -9.60
N PHE A 239 -0.33 -14.48 -10.75
CA PHE A 239 -0.89 -15.82 -10.96
C PHE A 239 -0.40 -16.80 -9.89
N GLY A 240 -1.31 -17.56 -9.29
CA GLY A 240 -0.99 -18.49 -8.20
C GLY A 240 -0.69 -17.83 -6.86
N ASP A 241 -1.05 -16.56 -6.67
CA ASP A 241 -1.13 -16.00 -5.33
C ASP A 241 -2.16 -16.76 -4.49
N LYS A 242 -1.92 -16.89 -3.19
CA LYS A 242 -2.80 -17.69 -2.32
C LYS A 242 -4.14 -17.06 -2.04
N LEU A 243 -4.25 -15.75 -2.15
CA LEU A 243 -5.44 -14.98 -1.80
C LEU A 243 -5.98 -14.15 -2.97
N GLY A 244 -5.21 -14.02 -4.05
CA GLY A 244 -5.61 -13.30 -5.25
C GLY A 244 -6.15 -14.23 -6.35
N ASN A 245 -7.11 -13.74 -7.13
CA ASN A 245 -7.73 -14.47 -8.24
C ASN A 245 -7.46 -13.83 -9.61
N LEU A 246 -6.40 -13.02 -9.73
CA LEU A 246 -5.90 -12.54 -11.02
C LEU A 246 -4.70 -13.35 -11.47
N ASP A 247 -4.37 -13.29 -12.77
CA ASP A 247 -3.33 -14.14 -13.37
C ASP A 247 -2.22 -13.31 -14.06
N LEU A 248 -1.75 -12.24 -13.39
CA LEU A 248 -0.64 -11.46 -13.90
C LEU A 248 0.68 -12.22 -13.75
N THR A 249 1.55 -12.08 -14.75
CA THR A 249 2.94 -12.54 -14.67
C THR A 249 3.81 -11.52 -13.92
N LEU A 250 5.04 -11.91 -13.56
CA LEU A 250 6.02 -10.93 -13.02
C LEU A 250 6.31 -9.80 -14.00
N GLU A 251 6.34 -10.10 -15.30
CA GLU A 251 6.51 -9.11 -16.35
C GLU A 251 5.29 -8.17 -16.44
N GLY A 252 4.07 -8.72 -16.28
CA GLY A 252 2.84 -7.93 -16.22
C GLY A 252 2.82 -6.98 -15.04
N ILE A 253 3.23 -7.44 -13.85
CA ILE A 253 3.36 -6.59 -12.65
C ILE A 253 4.39 -5.49 -12.88
N PHE A 254 5.55 -5.82 -13.44
CA PHE A 254 6.58 -4.82 -13.75
C PHE A 254 6.09 -3.77 -14.75
N LYS A 255 5.42 -4.18 -15.83
CA LYS A 255 4.79 -3.25 -16.78
C LYS A 255 3.70 -2.40 -16.16
N ARG A 256 2.90 -2.97 -15.26
CA ARG A 256 1.90 -2.22 -14.46
C ARG A 256 2.57 -1.09 -13.70
N ASP A 257 3.63 -1.41 -12.96
CA ASP A 257 4.36 -0.46 -12.13
C ASP A 257 5.02 0.63 -12.98
N CYS A 258 5.68 0.26 -14.09
CA CYS A 258 6.25 1.23 -15.04
C CYS A 258 5.16 2.16 -15.63
N ASN A 259 4.04 1.61 -16.08
CA ASN A 259 2.95 2.39 -16.66
C ASN A 259 2.40 3.44 -15.69
N VAL A 260 2.23 3.09 -14.40
CA VAL A 260 1.80 4.03 -13.37
C VAL A 260 2.84 5.14 -13.19
N LEU A 261 4.10 4.76 -12.98
CA LEU A 261 5.17 5.71 -12.70
C LEU A 261 5.43 6.66 -13.90
N GLU A 262 5.49 6.13 -15.12
CA GLU A 262 5.65 6.93 -16.35
C GLU A 262 4.48 7.90 -16.56
N HIS A 263 3.25 7.42 -16.32
CA HIS A 263 2.03 8.23 -16.46
C HIS A 263 2.09 9.49 -15.59
N PHE A 264 2.46 9.36 -14.33
CA PHE A 264 2.51 10.48 -13.39
C PHE A 264 3.80 11.30 -13.53
N LYS A 265 4.94 10.67 -13.79
CA LYS A 265 6.20 11.38 -14.09
C LYS A 265 6.04 12.33 -15.27
N SER A 266 5.41 11.88 -16.37
CA SER A 266 5.18 12.72 -17.55
C SER A 266 4.32 13.95 -17.26
N ARG A 267 3.55 13.92 -16.16
CA ARG A 267 2.68 15.02 -15.68
C ARG A 267 3.31 15.82 -14.54
N LYS A 268 4.54 15.46 -14.16
CA LYS A 268 5.26 16.05 -13.02
C LYS A 268 4.50 15.89 -11.69
N VAL A 269 3.76 14.80 -11.55
CA VAL A 269 3.06 14.44 -10.31
C VAL A 269 3.92 13.43 -9.56
N PRO A 270 4.34 13.73 -8.31
CA PRO A 270 5.13 12.83 -7.49
C PRO A 270 4.35 11.57 -7.09
N VAL A 271 5.06 10.45 -6.94
CA VAL A 271 4.49 9.16 -6.58
C VAL A 271 5.17 8.58 -5.34
N ALA A 272 4.40 8.37 -4.29
CA ALA A 272 4.80 7.60 -3.11
C ALA A 272 4.25 6.19 -3.22
N THR A 273 5.10 5.16 -3.22
CA THR A 273 4.65 3.78 -3.37
C THR A 273 4.68 3.02 -2.06
N VAL A 274 3.73 2.12 -1.87
CA VAL A 274 3.72 1.11 -0.81
C VAL A 274 3.63 -0.28 -1.44
N ILE A 275 4.03 -1.33 -0.69
CA ILE A 275 4.15 -2.67 -1.28
C ILE A 275 2.85 -3.49 -1.28
N GLY A 276 1.86 -3.15 -0.46
CA GLY A 276 0.56 -3.83 -0.44
C GLY A 276 0.57 -5.31 -0.09
N GLY A 277 -0.46 -6.00 -0.57
CA GLY A 277 -0.64 -7.43 -0.43
C GLY A 277 0.32 -8.27 -1.27
N GLY A 278 0.25 -9.57 -1.02
CA GLY A 278 1.05 -10.58 -1.67
C GLY A 278 1.29 -11.75 -0.71
N TYR A 279 0.93 -12.97 -1.14
CA TYR A 279 0.84 -14.15 -0.28
C TYR A 279 1.42 -15.37 -0.99
N SER A 280 2.37 -16.05 -0.34
CA SER A 280 3.05 -17.24 -0.86
C SER A 280 3.39 -18.21 0.26
N PRO A 281 3.59 -19.50 -0.03
CA PRO A 281 4.23 -20.40 0.92
C PRO A 281 5.64 -19.95 1.37
N CYS A 282 6.28 -19.07 0.60
CA CYS A 282 7.67 -18.67 0.81
C CYS A 282 7.81 -17.14 0.85
N ASP A 283 8.26 -16.58 1.98
CA ASP A 283 8.49 -15.13 2.16
C ASP A 283 9.51 -14.57 1.16
N SER A 284 10.48 -15.38 0.73
CA SER A 284 11.47 -14.94 -0.26
C SER A 284 10.88 -14.76 -1.65
N ASP A 285 9.85 -15.54 -2.02
CA ASP A 285 9.18 -15.40 -3.31
C ASP A 285 8.31 -14.13 -3.35
N ILE A 286 7.63 -13.84 -2.23
CA ILE A 286 6.88 -12.59 -2.09
C ILE A 286 7.82 -11.38 -2.16
N ALA A 287 8.95 -11.44 -1.47
CA ALA A 287 9.95 -10.39 -1.53
C ALA A 287 10.47 -10.14 -2.95
N LYS A 288 10.65 -11.21 -3.76
CA LYS A 288 11.02 -11.08 -5.19
C LYS A 288 9.93 -10.40 -6.02
N ARG A 289 8.66 -10.71 -5.75
CA ARG A 289 7.55 -10.06 -6.45
C ARG A 289 7.50 -8.56 -6.12
N HIS A 290 7.61 -8.20 -4.84
CA HIS A 290 7.65 -6.80 -4.41
C HIS A 290 8.85 -6.01 -4.94
N LEU A 291 9.94 -6.68 -5.36
CA LEU A 291 11.10 -5.99 -5.98
C LEU A 291 10.70 -5.26 -7.27
N SER A 292 9.61 -5.64 -7.91
CA SER A 292 9.09 -5.06 -9.15
C SER A 292 8.95 -3.54 -9.07
N ILE A 293 8.26 -3.02 -8.08
CA ILE A 293 7.99 -1.57 -7.95
C ILE A 293 9.29 -0.76 -7.74
N PHE A 294 10.27 -1.31 -7.03
CA PHE A 294 11.55 -0.65 -6.82
C PHE A 294 12.40 -0.62 -8.09
N ARG A 295 12.37 -1.72 -8.87
CA ARG A 295 13.00 -1.77 -10.19
C ARG A 295 12.32 -0.80 -11.15
N ALA A 296 10.99 -0.78 -11.20
CA ALA A 296 10.24 0.17 -12.02
C ALA A 296 10.57 1.63 -11.65
N ALA A 297 10.68 1.94 -10.35
CA ALA A 297 11.10 3.27 -9.90
C ALA A 297 12.51 3.61 -10.39
N ASN A 298 13.46 2.63 -10.32
CA ASN A 298 14.83 2.82 -10.84
C ASN A 298 14.87 3.06 -12.35
N ASP A 299 14.05 2.34 -13.11
CA ASP A 299 14.09 2.38 -14.58
C ASP A 299 13.37 3.62 -15.13
N VAL A 300 12.34 4.10 -14.39
CA VAL A 300 11.55 5.25 -14.80
C VAL A 300 12.20 6.57 -14.35
N PHE A 301 12.75 6.69 -13.13
CA PHE A 301 13.28 7.93 -12.54
C PHE A 301 14.80 7.99 -12.55
#